data_61804ea14df8727efd4a730a7408eb8a
#
_entry.id   61804ea14df8727efd4a730a7408eb8a
#
_cell.length_a   1.000
_cell.length_b   1.000
_cell.length_c   1.000
_cell.angle_alpha   90.00
_cell.angle_beta   90.00
_cell.angle_gamma   90.00
#
_symmetry.space_group_name_H-M   'P 1'
#
loop_
_entity.id
_entity.type
_entity.pdbx_description
1 polymer ?
#
loop_
_entity_poly.entity_id
_entity_poly.type
_entity_poly.pdbx_seq_one_letter_code
_entity_poly.pdbx_strand_id
1 'polypeptide(L)'
;LRDANGNAVPAKIENAGISFGYDLPDDRFRQPYMAKKVLVTFEAEVPAMGYATYYLEQAEPDQNQETSADFANERVLENENLKVTVNEDGSYQILNKETGRTYENLGLYEDTGDMGNEYIYIQDSGKQTITTKGMKAEIRCVEKNAFRTVVEICHEMMIPSGMGEKLQRQREMCIDPYTRVANRSKELVPMEVKTVLTLEKSGKGLHVATTICNQAKDHRVRVVMPTGLNTSTHLAD
;
A
#
# COMPACT_ATOMS: atom_id res chain seq x y z
N LEU A 1 4.59 5.70 26.74
CA LEU A 1 5.61 6.62 26.24
C LEU A 1 5.33 8.02 26.82
N ARG A 2 6.38 8.74 27.22
CA ARG A 2 6.28 10.12 27.75
C ARG A 2 7.26 11.04 27.02
N ASP A 3 6.88 12.30 26.88
CA ASP A 3 7.79 13.35 26.41
C ASP A 3 8.75 13.84 27.50
N ALA A 4 9.64 14.76 27.18
CA ALA A 4 10.59 15.35 28.14
C ALA A 4 9.92 16.12 29.31
N ASN A 5 8.65 16.51 29.16
CA ASN A 5 7.87 17.20 30.18
C ASN A 5 7.05 16.23 31.04
N GLY A 6 7.13 14.92 30.80
CA GLY A 6 6.38 13.89 31.48
C GLY A 6 4.95 13.67 30.97
N ASN A 7 4.54 14.33 29.87
CA ASN A 7 3.22 14.14 29.28
C ASN A 7 3.15 12.79 28.57
N ALA A 8 1.99 12.12 28.65
CA ALA A 8 1.75 10.90 27.91
C ALA A 8 1.71 11.16 26.40
N VAL A 9 2.46 10.37 25.64
CA VAL A 9 2.49 10.40 24.18
C VAL A 9 1.79 9.14 23.65
N PRO A 10 0.74 9.27 22.82
CA PRO A 10 0.09 8.13 22.18
C PRO A 10 1.10 7.31 21.38
N ALA A 11 1.14 6.01 21.62
CA ALA A 11 2.08 5.12 20.95
C ALA A 11 1.46 3.74 20.73
N LYS A 12 1.82 3.09 19.63
CA LYS A 12 1.56 1.68 19.38
C LYS A 12 2.79 0.89 19.82
N ILE A 13 2.62 -0.08 20.71
CA ILE A 13 3.70 -0.92 21.23
C ILE A 13 3.42 -2.37 20.82
N GLU A 14 4.30 -2.94 20.02
CA GLU A 14 4.17 -4.30 19.49
C GLU A 14 5.30 -5.18 20.02
N ASN A 15 4.98 -6.42 20.39
CA ASN A 15 5.99 -7.38 20.81
C ASN A 15 6.81 -7.82 19.57
N ALA A 16 8.11 -7.54 19.61
CA ALA A 16 9.07 -7.91 18.55
C ALA A 16 9.94 -9.12 18.94
N GLY A 17 9.51 -9.89 19.96
CA GLY A 17 10.17 -11.10 20.39
C GLY A 17 11.21 -10.89 21.49
N ILE A 18 12.20 -11.77 21.54
CA ILE A 18 13.27 -11.78 22.54
C ILE A 18 14.60 -11.55 21.82
N SER A 19 15.44 -10.68 22.40
CA SER A 19 16.79 -10.41 21.92
C SER A 19 17.81 -10.83 22.99
N PHE A 20 18.86 -11.51 22.54
CA PHE A 20 20.04 -11.79 23.35
C PHE A 20 21.02 -10.61 23.24
N GLY A 21 21.62 -10.23 24.36
CA GLY A 21 22.61 -9.15 24.41
C GLY A 21 23.65 -9.39 25.52
N TYR A 22 24.61 -8.48 25.56
CA TYR A 22 25.59 -8.42 26.61
C TYR A 22 25.60 -7.03 27.22
N ASP A 23 25.63 -6.97 28.56
CA ASP A 23 26.04 -5.79 29.31
C ASP A 23 27.57 -5.80 29.44
N LEU A 24 28.19 -4.64 29.24
CA LEU A 24 29.65 -4.46 29.22
C LEU A 24 30.08 -3.53 30.32
N PRO A 25 30.02 -3.95 31.61
CA PRO A 25 30.49 -3.14 32.71
C PRO A 25 32.00 -2.96 32.66
N ASP A 26 32.50 -1.80 33.09
CA ASP A 26 33.94 -1.47 33.09
C ASP A 26 34.76 -2.29 34.07
N ASP A 27 34.14 -2.81 35.13
CA ASP A 27 34.79 -3.44 36.27
C ASP A 27 34.78 -4.97 36.25
N ARG A 28 34.09 -5.59 35.25
CA ARG A 28 33.92 -7.05 35.19
C ARG A 28 33.73 -7.57 33.77
N PHE A 29 33.79 -8.89 33.63
CA PHE A 29 33.52 -9.55 32.33
C PHE A 29 32.08 -9.32 31.90
N ARG A 30 31.87 -9.28 30.56
CA ARG A 30 30.55 -9.12 29.91
C ARG A 30 29.49 -10.04 30.53
N GLN A 31 28.32 -9.48 30.82
CA GLN A 31 27.20 -10.18 31.40
C GLN A 31 26.14 -10.45 30.31
N PRO A 32 25.82 -11.74 30.02
CA PRO A 32 24.77 -12.03 29.05
C PRO A 32 23.39 -11.77 29.65
N TYR A 33 22.45 -11.30 28.81
CA TYR A 33 21.05 -11.15 29.19
C TYR A 33 20.11 -11.47 28.02
N MET A 34 18.85 -11.81 28.36
CA MET A 34 17.73 -11.91 27.46
C MET A 34 16.77 -10.76 27.74
N ALA A 35 16.43 -9.99 26.70
CA ALA A 35 15.52 -8.86 26.82
C ALA A 35 14.30 -9.02 25.91
N LYS A 36 13.13 -8.59 26.37
CA LYS A 36 11.98 -8.42 25.49
C LYS A 36 12.24 -7.26 24.54
N LYS A 37 12.10 -7.52 23.25
CA LYS A 37 12.17 -6.50 22.20
C LYS A 37 10.76 -6.01 21.89
N VAL A 38 10.58 -4.69 21.86
CA VAL A 38 9.33 -4.05 21.45
C VAL A 38 9.58 -3.09 20.30
N LEU A 39 8.62 -3.01 19.40
CA LEU A 39 8.55 -1.97 18.38
C LEU A 39 7.60 -0.90 18.88
N VAL A 40 8.08 0.34 18.98
CA VAL A 40 7.28 1.50 19.41
C VAL A 40 7.09 2.42 18.22
N THR A 41 5.83 2.65 17.84
CA THR A 41 5.46 3.57 16.76
C THR A 41 4.65 4.72 17.36
N PHE A 42 5.05 5.96 17.09
CA PHE A 42 4.38 7.17 17.59
C PHE A 42 4.68 8.36 16.70
N GLU A 43 3.88 9.42 16.81
CA GLU A 43 4.13 10.70 16.16
C GLU A 43 5.05 11.55 17.04
N ALA A 44 6.21 11.96 16.52
CA ALA A 44 7.21 12.72 17.23
C ALA A 44 7.29 14.16 16.72
N GLU A 45 7.30 15.12 17.63
CA GLU A 45 7.66 16.51 17.34
C GLU A 45 9.15 16.70 17.58
N VAL A 46 9.90 17.01 16.53
CA VAL A 46 11.34 17.22 16.59
C VAL A 46 11.67 18.58 15.98
N PRO A 47 12.37 19.48 16.70
CA PRO A 47 12.74 20.78 16.16
C PRO A 47 13.72 20.64 14.99
N ALA A 48 13.66 21.56 14.03
CA ALA A 48 14.59 21.60 12.92
C ALA A 48 16.04 21.67 13.42
N MET A 49 16.93 20.81 12.88
CA MET A 49 18.34 20.70 13.27
C MET A 49 18.56 20.34 14.76
N GLY A 50 17.53 19.81 15.44
CA GLY A 50 17.57 19.47 16.84
C GLY A 50 17.20 18.02 17.15
N TYR A 51 16.93 17.75 18.39
CA TYR A 51 16.47 16.45 18.88
C TYR A 51 15.33 16.61 19.90
N ALA A 52 14.56 15.55 20.09
CA ALA A 52 13.58 15.41 21.17
C ALA A 52 13.84 14.10 21.92
N THR A 53 13.59 14.10 23.22
CA THR A 53 13.77 12.94 24.08
C THR A 53 12.42 12.41 24.53
N TYR A 54 12.24 11.10 24.40
CA TYR A 54 11.07 10.37 24.85
C TYR A 54 11.48 9.26 25.78
N TYR A 55 10.65 8.98 26.78
CA TYR A 55 10.92 7.99 27.81
C TYR A 55 9.93 6.85 27.72
N LEU A 56 10.44 5.62 27.66
CA LEU A 56 9.63 4.41 27.72
C LEU A 56 9.59 3.94 29.18
N GLU A 57 8.39 3.84 29.76
CA GLU A 57 8.16 3.35 31.10
C GLU A 57 7.44 2.00 31.04
N GLN A 58 7.75 1.12 31.98
CA GLN A 58 6.99 -0.10 32.16
C GLN A 58 5.67 0.25 32.85
N ALA A 59 4.56 -0.11 32.22
CA ALA A 59 3.21 0.08 32.77
C ALA A 59 2.42 -1.24 32.68
N GLU A 60 1.41 -1.36 33.52
CA GLU A 60 0.41 -2.43 33.36
C GLU A 60 -0.34 -2.25 32.02
N PRO A 61 -0.75 -3.35 31.38
CA PRO A 61 -1.51 -3.27 30.13
C PRO A 61 -2.80 -2.47 30.33
N ASP A 62 -3.02 -1.47 29.48
CA ASP A 62 -4.28 -0.74 29.47
C ASP A 62 -5.38 -1.68 28.95
N GLN A 63 -6.40 -1.97 29.76
CA GLN A 63 -7.51 -2.85 29.42
C GLN A 63 -8.52 -2.20 28.46
N ASN A 64 -8.38 -0.91 28.15
CA ASN A 64 -9.28 -0.14 27.30
C ASN A 64 -8.72 0.11 25.87
N GLN A 65 -7.74 -0.67 25.41
CA GLN A 65 -7.34 -0.58 24.00
C GLN A 65 -8.50 -1.03 23.11
N GLU A 66 -8.92 -0.15 22.20
CA GLU A 66 -9.92 -0.50 21.16
C GLU A 66 -9.44 -1.76 20.44
N THR A 67 -10.30 -2.77 20.40
CA THR A 67 -9.99 -4.01 19.68
C THR A 67 -10.12 -3.76 18.18
N SER A 68 -9.32 -4.43 17.38
CA SER A 68 -9.39 -4.33 15.91
C SER A 68 -10.77 -4.64 15.32
N ALA A 69 -11.64 -5.29 16.09
CA ALA A 69 -13.03 -5.58 15.71
C ALA A 69 -13.91 -4.32 15.63
N ASP A 70 -13.63 -3.30 16.44
CA ASP A 70 -14.49 -2.11 16.55
C ASP A 70 -14.44 -1.22 15.29
N PHE A 71 -13.32 -1.26 14.54
CA PHE A 71 -13.11 -0.44 13.35
C PHE A 71 -12.88 -1.24 12.05
N ALA A 72 -12.96 -2.58 12.09
CA ALA A 72 -12.64 -3.43 10.93
C ALA A 72 -13.42 -3.09 9.65
N ASN A 73 -14.67 -2.61 9.79
CA ASN A 73 -15.54 -2.24 8.68
C ASN A 73 -15.44 -0.77 8.28
N GLU A 74 -14.56 0.01 8.90
CA GLU A 74 -14.42 1.43 8.57
C GLU A 74 -13.77 1.64 7.21
N ARG A 75 -14.35 2.51 6.40
CA ARG A 75 -13.92 2.82 5.03
C ARG A 75 -13.57 4.29 4.83
N VAL A 76 -13.48 5.04 5.92
CA VAL A 76 -13.16 6.47 5.90
C VAL A 76 -11.90 6.70 6.71
N LEU A 77 -10.88 7.29 6.05
CA LEU A 77 -9.69 7.79 6.70
C LEU A 77 -9.77 9.32 6.67
N GLU A 78 -9.65 9.96 7.81
CA GLU A 78 -9.82 11.41 7.88
C GLU A 78 -8.86 12.05 8.88
N ASN A 79 -8.25 13.15 8.46
CA ASN A 79 -7.45 14.03 9.29
C ASN A 79 -7.83 15.50 9.03
N GLU A 80 -7.05 16.44 9.52
CA GLU A 80 -7.30 17.88 9.30
C GLU A 80 -7.19 18.32 7.83
N ASN A 81 -6.35 17.63 7.03
CA ASN A 81 -6.01 18.01 5.65
C ASN A 81 -6.84 17.26 4.60
N LEU A 82 -7.12 15.98 4.85
CA LEU A 82 -7.70 15.05 3.87
C LEU A 82 -8.87 14.27 4.45
N LYS A 83 -9.82 13.93 3.57
CA LYS A 83 -10.80 12.88 3.80
C LYS A 83 -10.75 11.89 2.65
N VAL A 84 -10.48 10.62 2.97
CA VAL A 84 -10.41 9.52 2.02
C VAL A 84 -11.59 8.59 2.28
N THR A 85 -12.36 8.26 1.25
CA THR A 85 -13.49 7.32 1.34
C THR A 85 -13.26 6.18 0.37
N VAL A 86 -13.29 4.94 0.86
CA VAL A 86 -13.08 3.73 0.07
C VAL A 86 -14.43 3.16 -0.37
N ASN A 87 -14.59 2.94 -1.67
CA ASN A 87 -15.79 2.36 -2.29
C ASN A 87 -15.77 0.83 -2.21
N GLU A 88 -16.92 0.19 -2.50
CA GLU A 88 -17.06 -1.29 -2.46
C GLU A 88 -16.16 -2.03 -3.44
N ASP A 89 -15.81 -1.39 -4.55
CA ASP A 89 -14.90 -1.94 -5.56
C ASP A 89 -13.42 -1.63 -5.27
N GLY A 90 -13.10 -1.15 -4.06
CA GLY A 90 -11.74 -0.83 -3.65
C GLY A 90 -11.17 0.43 -4.27
N SER A 91 -11.87 1.09 -5.20
CA SER A 91 -11.50 2.45 -5.58
C SER A 91 -11.70 3.41 -4.41
N TYR A 92 -11.03 4.53 -4.42
CA TYR A 92 -11.19 5.53 -3.37
C TYR A 92 -11.28 6.93 -3.94
N GLN A 93 -11.84 7.82 -3.12
CA GLN A 93 -11.89 9.27 -3.39
C GLN A 93 -11.12 10.02 -2.31
N ILE A 94 -10.50 11.12 -2.69
CA ILE A 94 -9.78 12.01 -1.78
C ILE A 94 -10.38 13.41 -1.88
N LEU A 95 -10.91 13.92 -0.78
CA LEU A 95 -11.22 15.33 -0.61
C LEU A 95 -10.01 16.02 0.02
N ASN A 96 -9.42 16.97 -0.68
CA ASN A 96 -8.47 17.92 -0.10
C ASN A 96 -9.26 19.04 0.59
N LYS A 97 -9.18 19.13 1.91
CA LYS A 97 -9.97 20.06 2.72
C LYS A 97 -9.52 21.52 2.57
N GLU A 98 -8.23 21.74 2.26
CA GLU A 98 -7.67 23.06 2.05
C GLU A 98 -8.20 23.70 0.76
N THR A 99 -8.23 22.91 -0.33
CA THR A 99 -8.65 23.41 -1.65
C THR A 99 -10.13 23.16 -1.96
N GLY A 100 -10.81 22.30 -1.17
CA GLY A 100 -12.17 21.82 -1.43
C GLY A 100 -12.28 20.88 -2.63
N ARG A 101 -11.17 20.49 -3.26
CA ARG A 101 -11.16 19.65 -4.46
C ARG A 101 -11.29 18.18 -4.11
N THR A 102 -12.16 17.47 -4.85
CA THR A 102 -12.31 16.01 -4.74
C THR A 102 -11.72 15.34 -5.98
N TYR A 103 -10.96 14.26 -5.75
CA TYR A 103 -10.46 13.34 -6.76
C TYR A 103 -11.17 12.01 -6.58
N GLU A 104 -11.75 11.46 -7.64
CA GLU A 104 -12.61 10.27 -7.57
C GLU A 104 -12.07 9.11 -8.40
N ASN A 105 -12.52 7.89 -8.09
CA ASN A 105 -12.17 6.67 -8.80
C ASN A 105 -10.65 6.39 -8.84
N LEU A 106 -9.94 6.77 -7.78
CA LEU A 106 -8.51 6.52 -7.63
C LEU A 106 -8.26 5.05 -7.27
N GLY A 107 -7.09 4.53 -7.68
CA GLY A 107 -6.64 3.20 -7.26
C GLY A 107 -7.32 2.03 -7.96
N LEU A 108 -7.96 2.25 -9.11
CA LEU A 108 -8.43 1.17 -9.97
C LEU A 108 -7.25 0.53 -10.69
N TYR A 109 -7.26 -0.80 -10.83
CA TYR A 109 -6.26 -1.55 -11.58
C TYR A 109 -6.80 -1.98 -12.93
N GLU A 110 -5.92 -1.94 -13.92
CA GLU A 110 -6.20 -2.41 -15.29
C GLU A 110 -5.11 -3.36 -15.73
N ASP A 111 -5.52 -4.50 -16.30
CA ASP A 111 -4.65 -5.50 -16.88
C ASP A 111 -4.94 -5.65 -18.37
N THR A 112 -3.89 -5.61 -19.19
CA THR A 112 -3.95 -5.73 -20.65
C THR A 112 -2.86 -6.68 -21.14
N GLY A 113 -3.09 -7.38 -22.25
CA GLY A 113 -2.07 -8.21 -22.89
C GLY A 113 -0.98 -7.37 -23.53
N ASP A 114 0.23 -7.92 -23.64
CA ASP A 114 1.41 -7.28 -24.24
C ASP A 114 2.07 -8.19 -25.27
N MET A 115 2.08 -7.76 -26.53
CA MET A 115 2.75 -8.43 -27.66
C MET A 115 4.15 -7.89 -27.95
N GLY A 116 4.55 -6.86 -27.22
CA GLY A 116 5.83 -6.17 -27.42
C GLY A 116 7.04 -6.97 -26.93
N ASN A 117 7.95 -6.24 -26.31
CA ASN A 117 9.14 -6.77 -25.68
C ASN A 117 9.44 -5.94 -24.41
N GLU A 118 10.60 -6.13 -23.78
CA GLU A 118 11.02 -5.44 -22.56
C GLU A 118 11.14 -3.91 -22.72
N TYR A 119 11.18 -3.38 -23.95
CA TYR A 119 11.32 -1.94 -24.21
C TYR A 119 10.01 -1.31 -24.75
N ILE A 120 9.18 -2.09 -25.44
CA ILE A 120 8.04 -1.57 -26.19
C ILE A 120 6.77 -2.34 -25.82
N TYR A 121 5.81 -1.64 -25.21
CA TYR A 121 4.48 -2.16 -25.00
C TYR A 121 3.64 -2.10 -26.27
N ILE A 122 3.04 -3.23 -26.66
CA ILE A 122 2.08 -3.32 -27.76
C ILE A 122 0.89 -4.14 -27.27
N GLN A 123 -0.26 -3.49 -27.16
CA GLN A 123 -1.48 -4.15 -26.70
C GLN A 123 -1.88 -5.29 -27.66
N ASP A 124 -2.38 -6.38 -27.11
CA ASP A 124 -2.89 -7.53 -27.85
C ASP A 124 -3.98 -7.17 -28.85
N SER A 125 -4.16 -7.98 -29.89
CA SER A 125 -5.10 -7.71 -30.98
C SER A 125 -6.56 -7.63 -30.53
N GLY A 126 -6.92 -8.35 -29.47
CA GLY A 126 -8.25 -8.32 -28.87
C GLY A 126 -8.54 -7.05 -28.07
N LYS A 127 -7.51 -6.30 -27.73
CA LYS A 127 -7.59 -5.05 -26.94
C LYS A 127 -8.45 -5.17 -25.68
N GLN A 128 -8.44 -6.36 -25.08
CA GLN A 128 -9.18 -6.62 -23.86
C GLN A 128 -8.50 -5.94 -22.67
N THR A 129 -9.27 -5.18 -21.91
CA THR A 129 -8.85 -4.65 -20.61
C THR A 129 -9.67 -5.31 -19.51
N ILE A 130 -8.99 -5.91 -18.53
CA ILE A 130 -9.60 -6.44 -17.32
C ILE A 130 -9.36 -5.40 -16.22
N THR A 131 -10.40 -5.01 -15.50
CA THR A 131 -10.30 -3.93 -14.51
C THR A 131 -10.97 -4.31 -13.21
N THR A 132 -10.49 -3.74 -12.09
CA THR A 132 -11.14 -3.84 -10.79
C THR A 132 -12.38 -2.97 -10.65
N LYS A 133 -12.69 -2.11 -11.62
CA LYS A 133 -13.88 -1.26 -11.61
C LYS A 133 -15.16 -2.08 -11.49
N GLY A 134 -15.92 -1.86 -10.42
CA GLY A 134 -17.14 -2.61 -10.11
C GLY A 134 -16.90 -4.04 -9.61
N MET A 135 -15.66 -4.46 -9.41
CA MET A 135 -15.30 -5.74 -8.80
C MET A 135 -15.37 -5.57 -7.27
N LYS A 136 -16.09 -6.45 -6.59
CA LYS A 136 -16.15 -6.41 -5.13
C LYS A 136 -14.77 -6.68 -4.53
N ALA A 137 -14.28 -5.74 -3.71
CA ALA A 137 -13.03 -5.87 -2.96
C ALA A 137 -13.28 -6.38 -1.54
N GLU A 138 -12.29 -7.04 -0.96
CA GLU A 138 -12.22 -7.25 0.48
C GLU A 138 -11.54 -6.03 1.10
N ILE A 139 -12.25 -5.32 2.00
CA ILE A 139 -11.78 -4.05 2.57
C ILE A 139 -11.81 -4.19 4.08
N ARG A 140 -10.68 -3.90 4.73
CA ARG A 140 -10.53 -3.94 6.18
C ARG A 140 -9.76 -2.73 6.70
N CYS A 141 -10.27 -2.07 7.72
CA CYS A 141 -9.45 -1.18 8.53
C CYS A 141 -8.63 -2.05 9.49
N VAL A 142 -7.30 -2.02 9.37
CA VAL A 142 -6.39 -2.87 10.13
C VAL A 142 -5.71 -2.14 11.28
N GLU A 143 -5.73 -0.80 11.23
CA GLU A 143 -5.20 0.03 12.30
C GLU A 143 -5.93 1.37 12.33
N LYS A 144 -6.37 1.77 13.54
CA LYS A 144 -6.92 3.10 13.81
C LYS A 144 -6.49 3.50 15.22
N ASN A 145 -5.73 4.56 15.30
CA ASN A 145 -5.22 5.09 16.58
C ASN A 145 -5.06 6.62 16.52
N ALA A 146 -4.49 7.21 17.58
CA ALA A 146 -4.38 8.65 17.72
C ALA A 146 -3.50 9.32 16.66
N PHE A 147 -2.64 8.58 15.95
CA PHE A 147 -1.67 9.14 15.00
C PHE A 147 -1.82 8.64 13.57
N ARG A 148 -2.58 7.55 13.29
CA ARG A 148 -2.84 7.10 11.92
C ARG A 148 -4.05 6.19 11.79
N THR A 149 -4.57 6.10 10.57
CA THR A 149 -5.57 5.11 10.13
C THR A 149 -5.02 4.34 8.94
N VAL A 150 -5.17 3.00 8.95
CA VAL A 150 -4.68 2.12 7.89
C VAL A 150 -5.82 1.23 7.40
N VAL A 151 -6.07 1.25 6.09
CA VAL A 151 -7.06 0.40 5.41
C VAL A 151 -6.37 -0.48 4.38
N GLU A 152 -6.63 -1.78 4.44
CA GLU A 152 -6.24 -2.77 3.44
C GLU A 152 -7.38 -3.04 2.48
N ILE A 153 -7.06 -3.14 1.19
CA ILE A 153 -7.97 -3.43 0.08
C ILE A 153 -7.36 -4.59 -0.70
N CYS A 154 -8.07 -5.71 -0.80
CA CYS A 154 -7.62 -6.88 -1.53
C CYS A 154 -8.57 -7.20 -2.69
N HIS A 155 -7.98 -7.41 -3.88
CA HIS A 155 -8.67 -7.91 -5.05
C HIS A 155 -8.04 -9.24 -5.48
N GLU A 156 -8.88 -10.16 -5.93
CA GLU A 156 -8.46 -11.36 -6.66
C GLU A 156 -8.98 -11.25 -8.10
N MET A 157 -8.08 -10.97 -9.03
CA MET A 157 -8.40 -10.82 -10.45
C MET A 157 -8.10 -12.12 -11.18
N MET A 158 -9.06 -12.64 -11.94
CA MET A 158 -8.80 -13.74 -12.86
C MET A 158 -8.35 -13.17 -14.20
N ILE A 159 -7.08 -13.33 -14.54
CA ILE A 159 -6.47 -12.79 -15.75
C ILE A 159 -5.91 -13.91 -16.63
N PRO A 160 -5.80 -13.73 -17.96
CA PRO A 160 -5.14 -14.69 -18.82
C PRO A 160 -3.71 -14.99 -18.39
N SER A 161 -3.33 -16.26 -18.39
CA SER A 161 -2.00 -16.74 -17.97
C SER A 161 -0.84 -16.16 -18.81
N GLY A 162 -1.16 -15.57 -19.96
CA GLY A 162 -0.22 -14.92 -20.87
C GLY A 162 -0.85 -14.68 -22.22
N MET A 163 0.00 -14.60 -23.24
CA MET A 163 -0.44 -14.56 -24.63
C MET A 163 -0.63 -15.97 -25.18
N GLY A 164 -1.47 -16.10 -26.22
CA GLY A 164 -1.68 -17.37 -26.89
C GLY A 164 -0.45 -17.80 -27.70
N GLU A 165 -0.36 -19.11 -28.05
CA GLU A 165 0.76 -19.73 -28.77
C GLU A 165 1.17 -19.01 -30.07
N LYS A 166 0.24 -18.29 -30.69
CA LYS A 166 0.54 -17.52 -31.90
C LYS A 166 1.64 -16.48 -31.68
N LEU A 167 1.68 -15.81 -30.52
CA LEU A 167 2.74 -14.85 -30.22
C LEU A 167 4.09 -15.54 -30.14
N GLN A 168 4.17 -16.71 -29.48
CA GLN A 168 5.41 -17.45 -29.36
C GLN A 168 5.97 -17.84 -30.74
N ARG A 169 5.13 -18.36 -31.63
CA ARG A 169 5.53 -18.68 -33.00
C ARG A 169 6.02 -17.47 -33.77
N GLN A 170 5.38 -16.30 -33.61
CA GLN A 170 5.81 -15.06 -34.26
C GLN A 170 7.15 -14.55 -33.70
N ARG A 171 7.42 -14.75 -32.42
CA ARG A 171 8.73 -14.44 -31.81
C ARG A 171 9.84 -15.34 -32.37
N GLU A 172 9.59 -16.65 -32.47
CA GLU A 172 10.51 -17.63 -33.06
C GLU A 172 10.82 -17.34 -34.53
N MET A 173 9.83 -16.81 -35.29
CA MET A 173 9.99 -16.38 -36.67
C MET A 173 10.60 -14.98 -36.82
N CYS A 174 11.01 -14.34 -35.71
CA CYS A 174 11.53 -12.98 -35.69
C CYS A 174 10.61 -11.93 -36.32
N ILE A 175 9.29 -12.11 -36.24
CA ILE A 175 8.32 -11.13 -36.75
C ILE A 175 8.46 -9.83 -35.97
N ASP A 176 8.51 -8.72 -36.69
CA ASP A 176 8.58 -7.38 -36.11
C ASP A 176 7.45 -7.14 -35.13
N PRO A 177 7.73 -6.66 -33.88
CA PRO A 177 6.74 -6.46 -32.84
C PRO A 177 5.52 -5.65 -33.27
N TYR A 178 5.71 -4.63 -34.10
CA TYR A 178 4.63 -3.76 -34.58
C TYR A 178 3.68 -4.44 -35.57
N THR A 179 4.10 -5.55 -36.20
CA THR A 179 3.29 -6.31 -37.18
C THR A 179 2.71 -7.58 -36.58
N ARG A 180 3.01 -7.89 -35.30
CA ARG A 180 2.46 -9.06 -34.63
C ARG A 180 0.95 -8.97 -34.45
N VAL A 181 0.30 -10.13 -34.56
CA VAL A 181 -1.15 -10.29 -34.38
C VAL A 181 -1.39 -11.50 -33.50
N ALA A 182 -1.70 -11.28 -32.22
CA ALA A 182 -1.99 -12.34 -31.26
C ALA A 182 -3.02 -11.88 -30.23
N ASN A 183 -3.74 -12.83 -29.65
CA ASN A 183 -4.68 -12.62 -28.57
C ASN A 183 -4.14 -13.26 -27.29
N ARG A 184 -4.71 -12.87 -26.17
CA ARG A 184 -4.40 -13.48 -24.87
C ARG A 184 -4.82 -14.95 -24.80
N SER A 185 -4.18 -15.72 -23.93
CA SER A 185 -4.55 -17.09 -23.59
C SER A 185 -6.01 -17.14 -23.08
N LYS A 186 -6.64 -18.30 -23.28
CA LYS A 186 -7.96 -18.60 -22.66
C LYS A 186 -7.82 -19.16 -21.25
N GLU A 187 -6.64 -19.66 -20.90
CA GLU A 187 -6.33 -20.10 -19.55
C GLU A 187 -6.23 -18.89 -18.62
N LEU A 188 -6.93 -18.94 -17.49
CA LEU A 188 -6.95 -17.90 -16.49
C LEU A 188 -6.15 -18.33 -15.28
N VAL A 189 -5.44 -17.37 -14.70
CA VAL A 189 -4.72 -17.52 -13.42
C VAL A 189 -5.15 -16.40 -12.47
N PRO A 190 -5.12 -16.66 -11.14
CA PRO A 190 -5.41 -15.61 -10.18
C PRO A 190 -4.23 -14.62 -10.09
N MET A 191 -4.56 -13.35 -9.96
CA MET A 191 -3.64 -12.29 -9.60
C MET A 191 -4.22 -11.55 -8.40
N GLU A 192 -3.56 -11.68 -7.25
CA GLU A 192 -3.93 -10.93 -6.06
C GLU A 192 -3.27 -9.56 -6.09
N VAL A 193 -4.07 -8.53 -5.80
CA VAL A 193 -3.62 -7.14 -5.65
C VAL A 193 -4.02 -6.65 -4.28
N LYS A 194 -3.04 -6.44 -3.41
CA LYS A 194 -3.22 -5.89 -2.07
C LYS A 194 -2.76 -4.44 -2.05
N THR A 195 -3.67 -3.52 -1.74
CA THR A 195 -3.39 -2.10 -1.57
C THR A 195 -3.55 -1.71 -0.11
N VAL A 196 -2.57 -1.03 0.45
CA VAL A 196 -2.59 -0.50 1.81
C VAL A 196 -2.61 1.02 1.75
N LEU A 197 -3.67 1.61 2.26
CA LEU A 197 -3.84 3.05 2.39
C LEU A 197 -3.51 3.45 3.83
N THR A 198 -2.55 4.36 4.01
CA THR A 198 -2.18 4.90 5.32
C THR A 198 -2.35 6.41 5.32
N LEU A 199 -3.17 6.91 6.23
CA LEU A 199 -3.34 8.33 6.48
C LEU A 199 -2.85 8.66 7.89
N GLU A 200 -1.76 9.41 7.95
CA GLU A 200 -1.20 9.95 9.20
C GLU A 200 -2.06 11.11 9.72
N LYS A 201 -2.10 11.32 11.04
CA LYS A 201 -2.92 12.37 11.65
C LYS A 201 -2.54 13.77 11.16
N SER A 202 -1.25 14.06 11.08
CA SER A 202 -0.71 15.35 10.61
C SER A 202 -0.34 15.33 9.10
N GLY A 203 -0.56 14.19 8.42
CA GLY A 203 -0.16 13.98 7.04
C GLY A 203 -0.90 14.89 6.06
N LYS A 204 -0.16 15.46 5.09
CA LYS A 204 -0.71 16.22 3.95
C LYS A 204 -0.92 15.36 2.70
N GLY A 205 -0.56 14.09 2.76
CA GLY A 205 -0.69 13.12 1.68
C GLY A 205 -1.20 11.78 2.18
N LEU A 206 -1.76 10.99 1.28
CA LEU A 206 -2.12 9.59 1.51
C LEU A 206 -0.96 8.71 1.06
N HIS A 207 -0.46 7.85 1.94
CA HIS A 207 0.51 6.82 1.56
C HIS A 207 -0.22 5.62 0.98
N VAL A 208 0.22 5.18 -0.19
CA VAL A 208 -0.36 4.03 -0.90
C VAL A 208 0.75 3.03 -1.18
N ALA A 209 0.63 1.83 -0.63
CA ALA A 209 1.53 0.72 -0.91
C ALA A 209 0.75 -0.40 -1.60
N THR A 210 1.27 -0.90 -2.73
CA THR A 210 0.63 -1.99 -3.49
C THR A 210 1.57 -3.18 -3.59
N THR A 211 1.03 -4.35 -3.30
CA THR A 211 1.68 -5.64 -3.52
C THR A 211 0.87 -6.44 -4.53
N ILE A 212 1.53 -6.96 -5.57
CA ILE A 212 0.91 -7.77 -6.62
C ILE A 212 1.56 -9.15 -6.62
N CYS A 213 0.74 -10.20 -6.44
CA CYS A 213 1.14 -11.59 -6.61
C CYS A 213 0.91 -11.99 -8.06
N ASN A 214 1.91 -11.73 -8.92
CA ASN A 214 1.79 -11.98 -10.35
C ASN A 214 2.14 -13.43 -10.72
N GLN A 215 1.23 -14.11 -11.43
CA GLN A 215 1.42 -15.45 -11.97
C GLN A 215 1.29 -15.51 -13.51
N ALA A 216 1.02 -14.37 -14.15
CA ALA A 216 0.85 -14.27 -15.60
C ALA A 216 2.11 -13.76 -16.30
N LYS A 217 2.18 -13.95 -17.62
CA LYS A 217 3.24 -13.47 -18.52
C LYS A 217 2.65 -12.57 -19.59
N ASP A 218 3.52 -11.81 -20.25
CA ASP A 218 3.14 -11.03 -21.43
C ASP A 218 1.89 -10.17 -21.20
N HIS A 219 1.89 -9.42 -20.10
CA HIS A 219 0.80 -8.51 -19.76
C HIS A 219 1.34 -7.24 -19.09
N ARG A 220 0.50 -6.24 -18.99
CA ARG A 220 0.80 -4.96 -18.35
C ARG A 220 -0.30 -4.62 -17.35
N VAL A 221 0.09 -4.48 -16.09
CA VAL A 221 -0.78 -3.97 -15.02
C VAL A 221 -0.52 -2.49 -14.82
N ARG A 222 -1.58 -1.70 -14.66
CA ARG A 222 -1.53 -0.27 -14.34
C ARG A 222 -2.45 0.04 -13.19
N VAL A 223 -2.04 0.99 -12.35
CA VAL A 223 -2.96 1.69 -11.45
C VAL A 223 -3.45 2.97 -12.13
N VAL A 224 -4.73 3.24 -12.02
CA VAL A 224 -5.39 4.40 -12.62
C VAL A 224 -5.67 5.43 -11.53
N MET A 225 -5.16 6.65 -11.73
CA MET A 225 -5.32 7.79 -10.82
C MET A 225 -5.90 8.98 -11.60
N PRO A 226 -7.22 9.05 -11.81
CA PRO A 226 -7.84 10.14 -12.55
C PRO A 226 -7.66 11.47 -11.82
N THR A 227 -6.99 12.42 -12.43
CA THR A 227 -6.76 13.76 -11.87
C THR A 227 -7.85 14.77 -12.23
N GLY A 228 -8.64 14.46 -13.28
CA GLY A 228 -9.59 15.39 -13.87
C GLY A 228 -8.93 16.61 -14.56
N LEU A 229 -7.60 16.56 -14.75
CA LEU A 229 -6.85 17.59 -15.48
C LEU A 229 -6.87 17.30 -16.96
N ASN A 230 -7.19 18.34 -17.75
CA ASN A 230 -7.02 18.28 -19.20
C ASN A 230 -5.65 18.88 -19.56
N THR A 231 -4.63 18.02 -19.64
CA THR A 231 -3.27 18.41 -19.99
C THR A 231 -2.65 17.40 -20.95
N SER A 232 -1.83 17.91 -21.89
CA SER A 232 -1.06 17.08 -22.83
C SER A 232 0.37 16.81 -22.34
N THR A 233 0.79 17.45 -21.27
CA THR A 233 2.14 17.34 -20.71
C THR A 233 2.11 17.07 -19.21
N HIS A 234 3.08 16.31 -18.73
CA HIS A 234 3.33 16.08 -17.32
C HIS A 234 4.83 16.00 -17.07
N LEU A 235 5.23 16.30 -15.84
CA LEU A 235 6.59 16.05 -15.36
C LEU A 235 6.58 14.75 -14.55
N ALA A 236 7.57 13.91 -14.78
CA ALA A 236 7.87 12.75 -13.96
C ALA A 236 9.24 12.99 -13.29
N ASP A 237 9.27 12.86 -11.97
CA ASP A 237 10.50 12.95 -11.17
C ASP A 237 11.18 11.59 -11.06
#